data_3c83b9a270e005b2879e8f5e1d6a4ac9
#
_entry.id   3c83b9a270e005b2879e8f5e1d6a4ac9
#
_cell.length_a   1.000
_cell.length_b   1.000
_cell.length_c   1.000
_cell.angle_alpha   90.00
_cell.angle_beta   90.00
_cell.angle_gamma   90.00
#
_symmetry.space_group_name_H-M   'P 1'
#
loop_
_entity.id
_entity.type
_entity.pdbx_description
1 polymer ?
#
loop_
_entity_poly.entity_id
_entity_poly.type
_entity_poly.pdbx_seq_one_letter_code
_entity_poly.pdbx_strand_id
1 'polypeptide(L)'
;MLKIGVLGAGHLGKIHINCIKQLPVYEFIGFYDQDNSTAKKVAEDLQVRCLSSVEELINSVDVVDIVTPTISHFECASLALKKGKHVFIEKPIVATVDEASRLIALADEANVKVQVGHVERFNPAYIAARPHIDAPLFVEAHRLALFNPRGTDVPVVLDLMVHDIDIILDMIKSPIKNISASGVAIVSPTPDITNARIEFENGSVVNLTASRISLKNMRKHRIFQKDAYITVDFLEKKTEVVRINEADEMNPFAMKIDLADGSKKQISIEQPTIQPINSIMTELESFHNAIANNTEPIVTIHDGVQALKVCYMILDEIDKNRRIVQNN
;
A
#
# COMPACT_ATOMS: atom_id res chain seq x y z
N MET A 1 23.22 4.10 14.09
CA MET A 1 22.66 2.86 13.50
C MET A 1 21.62 2.33 14.47
N LEU A 2 20.39 2.12 14.00
CA LEU A 2 19.30 1.61 14.84
C LEU A 2 19.31 0.07 14.84
N LYS A 3 19.10 -0.54 16.02
CA LYS A 3 18.93 -1.99 16.13
C LYS A 3 17.52 -2.37 15.67
N ILE A 4 17.42 -3.32 14.74
CA ILE A 4 16.15 -3.79 14.20
C ILE A 4 16.02 -5.32 14.30
N GLY A 5 14.81 -5.79 14.58
CA GLY A 5 14.45 -7.20 14.59
C GLY A 5 13.13 -7.44 13.87
N VAL A 6 12.99 -8.63 13.28
CA VAL A 6 11.83 -9.01 12.47
C VAL A 6 10.98 -10.03 13.22
N LEU A 7 9.69 -9.75 13.36
CA LEU A 7 8.67 -10.69 13.82
C LEU A 7 7.94 -11.31 12.62
N GLY A 8 8.06 -12.61 12.46
CA GLY A 8 7.55 -13.37 11.32
C GLY A 8 8.62 -13.56 10.23
N ALA A 9 8.92 -14.82 9.91
CA ALA A 9 9.95 -15.19 8.92
C ALA A 9 9.34 -16.02 7.76
N GLY A 10 8.08 -15.81 7.45
CA GLY A 10 7.42 -16.35 6.26
C GLY A 10 8.04 -15.82 4.97
N HIS A 11 7.30 -15.92 3.86
CA HIS A 11 7.82 -15.48 2.56
C HIS A 11 8.25 -14.00 2.57
N LEU A 12 7.39 -13.10 3.06
CA LEU A 12 7.68 -11.66 3.09
C LEU A 12 8.74 -11.32 4.15
N GLY A 13 8.70 -11.94 5.33
CA GLY A 13 9.71 -11.74 6.37
C GLY A 13 11.14 -12.04 5.91
N LYS A 14 11.32 -13.11 5.10
CA LYS A 14 12.63 -13.38 4.47
C LYS A 14 13.09 -12.27 3.54
N ILE A 15 12.17 -11.64 2.82
CA ILE A 15 12.48 -10.50 1.94
C ILE A 15 12.91 -9.31 2.80
N HIS A 16 12.17 -8.98 3.87
CA HIS A 16 12.52 -7.92 4.81
C HIS A 16 13.89 -8.14 5.44
N ILE A 17 14.18 -9.33 5.97
CA ILE A 17 15.49 -9.69 6.52
C ILE A 17 16.62 -9.43 5.50
N ASN A 18 16.43 -9.86 4.25
CA ASN A 18 17.42 -9.65 3.20
C ASN A 18 17.59 -8.16 2.84
N CYS A 19 16.52 -7.38 2.83
CA CYS A 19 16.58 -5.93 2.61
C CYS A 19 17.28 -5.22 3.77
N ILE A 20 16.91 -5.54 5.00
CA ILE A 20 17.53 -4.94 6.22
C ILE A 20 19.02 -5.20 6.27
N LYS A 21 19.48 -6.42 5.97
CA LYS A 21 20.91 -6.78 5.96
C LYS A 21 21.74 -5.97 4.95
N GLN A 22 21.12 -5.40 3.92
CA GLN A 22 21.76 -4.56 2.90
C GLN A 22 21.72 -3.07 3.24
N LEU A 23 20.95 -2.67 4.26
CA LEU A 23 20.79 -1.27 4.66
C LEU A 23 21.78 -0.91 5.77
N PRO A 24 22.82 -0.09 5.48
CA PRO A 24 23.87 0.24 6.47
C PRO A 24 23.37 1.08 7.64
N VAL A 25 22.15 1.58 7.56
CA VAL A 25 21.50 2.40 8.60
C VAL A 25 20.97 1.55 9.76
N TYR A 26 20.81 0.24 9.55
CA TYR A 26 20.34 -0.71 10.55
C TYR A 26 21.42 -1.70 11.01
N GLU A 27 21.36 -2.05 12.28
CA GLU A 27 22.00 -3.24 12.85
C GLU A 27 20.93 -4.32 13.01
N PHE A 28 20.97 -5.34 12.14
CA PHE A 28 20.02 -6.45 12.22
C PHE A 28 20.40 -7.39 13.37
N ILE A 29 19.57 -7.43 14.40
CA ILE A 29 19.79 -8.24 15.62
C ILE A 29 19.37 -9.68 15.44
N GLY A 30 18.28 -9.92 14.71
CA GLY A 30 17.73 -11.24 14.46
C GLY A 30 16.23 -11.21 14.21
N PHE A 31 15.63 -12.38 14.21
CA PHE A 31 14.19 -12.53 13.97
C PHE A 31 13.58 -13.51 14.98
N TYR A 32 12.25 -13.52 15.05
CA TYR A 32 11.46 -14.54 15.73
C TYR A 32 10.33 -15.02 14.83
N ASP A 33 10.07 -16.34 14.85
CA ASP A 33 8.89 -16.96 14.23
C ASP A 33 8.33 -18.01 15.17
N GLN A 34 7.00 -18.06 15.31
CA GLN A 34 6.34 -19.03 16.19
C GLN A 34 6.41 -20.48 15.65
N ASP A 35 6.58 -20.65 14.33
CA ASP A 35 6.81 -21.97 13.71
C ASP A 35 8.28 -22.31 13.76
N ASN A 36 8.63 -23.22 14.70
CA ASN A 36 9.99 -23.68 14.90
C ASN A 36 10.65 -24.27 13.65
N SER A 37 9.86 -24.86 12.74
CA SER A 37 10.39 -25.47 11.51
C SER A 37 10.82 -24.36 10.52
N THR A 38 9.97 -23.35 10.37
CA THR A 38 10.26 -22.13 9.58
C THR A 38 11.46 -21.38 10.19
N ALA A 39 11.45 -21.16 11.50
CA ALA A 39 12.50 -20.48 12.24
C ALA A 39 13.87 -21.13 12.01
N LYS A 40 13.96 -22.45 12.20
CA LYS A 40 15.22 -23.20 11.99
C LYS A 40 15.71 -23.09 10.55
N LYS A 41 14.82 -23.29 9.58
CA LYS A 41 15.15 -23.20 8.15
C LYS A 41 15.65 -21.81 7.77
N VAL A 42 14.98 -20.75 8.22
CA VAL A 42 15.37 -19.38 7.91
C VAL A 42 16.70 -19.01 8.57
N ALA A 43 16.93 -19.44 9.82
CA ALA A 43 18.20 -19.21 10.50
C ALA A 43 19.37 -19.85 9.74
N GLU A 44 19.21 -21.08 9.24
CA GLU A 44 20.20 -21.79 8.44
C GLU A 44 20.37 -21.17 7.05
N ASP A 45 19.28 -20.95 6.31
CA ASP A 45 19.31 -20.44 4.91
C ASP A 45 19.92 -19.04 4.82
N LEU A 46 19.58 -18.15 5.75
CA LEU A 46 20.01 -16.75 5.74
C LEU A 46 21.22 -16.47 6.66
N GLN A 47 21.67 -17.45 7.44
CA GLN A 47 22.73 -17.34 8.44
C GLN A 47 22.46 -16.18 9.41
N VAL A 48 21.28 -16.16 10.01
CA VAL A 48 20.82 -15.14 10.93
C VAL A 48 20.36 -15.72 12.26
N ARG A 49 20.43 -14.93 13.31
CA ARG A 49 20.03 -15.35 14.66
C ARG A 49 18.51 -15.42 14.74
N CYS A 50 17.97 -16.55 15.18
CA CYS A 50 16.62 -16.69 15.67
C CYS A 50 16.60 -16.47 17.19
N LEU A 51 15.72 -15.60 17.67
CA LEU A 51 15.53 -15.35 19.09
C LEU A 51 14.49 -16.31 19.66
N SER A 52 14.49 -16.51 21.00
CA SER A 52 13.67 -17.52 21.65
C SER A 52 12.22 -17.10 21.90
N SER A 53 11.94 -15.78 21.88
CA SER A 53 10.60 -15.22 22.10
C SER A 53 10.43 -13.85 21.49
N VAL A 54 9.16 -13.42 21.36
CA VAL A 54 8.76 -12.06 20.97
C VAL A 54 9.35 -11.03 21.94
N GLU A 55 9.29 -11.30 23.24
CA GLU A 55 9.79 -10.43 24.30
C GLU A 55 11.31 -10.26 24.23
N GLU A 56 12.06 -11.34 23.99
CA GLU A 56 13.52 -11.27 23.82
C GLU A 56 13.87 -10.35 22.66
N LEU A 57 13.19 -10.52 21.52
CA LEU A 57 13.40 -9.68 20.33
C LEU A 57 13.11 -8.22 20.66
N ILE A 58 11.93 -7.90 21.16
CA ILE A 58 11.52 -6.53 21.45
C ILE A 58 12.48 -5.85 22.43
N ASN A 59 12.93 -6.56 23.46
CA ASN A 59 13.87 -6.00 24.45
C ASN A 59 15.27 -5.75 23.86
N SER A 60 15.63 -6.38 22.75
CA SER A 60 16.97 -6.33 22.16
C SER A 60 17.15 -5.27 21.07
N VAL A 61 16.05 -4.59 20.64
CA VAL A 61 16.04 -3.71 19.48
C VAL A 61 15.50 -2.31 19.79
N ASP A 62 15.70 -1.38 18.87
CA ASP A 62 15.10 -0.05 18.84
C ASP A 62 13.85 -0.03 17.94
N VAL A 63 13.84 -0.86 16.89
CA VAL A 63 12.82 -0.95 15.87
C VAL A 63 12.32 -2.40 15.76
N VAL A 64 11.02 -2.60 15.78
CA VAL A 64 10.37 -3.89 15.54
C VAL A 64 9.70 -3.86 14.18
N ASP A 65 10.11 -4.75 13.29
CA ASP A 65 9.51 -4.96 11.97
C ASP A 65 8.55 -6.15 12.04
N ILE A 66 7.25 -5.88 11.90
CA ILE A 66 6.16 -6.86 12.08
C ILE A 66 5.66 -7.33 10.73
N VAL A 67 6.02 -8.57 10.39
CA VAL A 67 5.69 -9.26 9.12
C VAL A 67 5.00 -10.60 9.38
N THR A 68 4.32 -10.69 10.52
CA THR A 68 3.51 -11.85 10.92
C THR A 68 2.20 -11.91 10.12
N PRO A 69 1.38 -12.97 10.24
CA PRO A 69 0.00 -12.92 9.80
C PRO A 69 -0.78 -11.78 10.50
N THR A 70 -1.70 -11.14 9.78
CA THR A 70 -2.45 -9.94 10.23
C THR A 70 -3.12 -10.11 11.59
N ILE A 71 -3.60 -11.30 11.90
CA ILE A 71 -4.24 -11.61 13.18
C ILE A 71 -3.34 -11.40 14.40
N SER A 72 -2.01 -11.43 14.21
CA SER A 72 -1.01 -11.21 15.27
C SER A 72 -0.47 -9.78 15.29
N HIS A 73 -0.82 -8.94 14.31
CA HIS A 73 -0.27 -7.58 14.20
C HIS A 73 -0.57 -6.74 15.44
N PHE A 74 -1.82 -6.73 15.89
CA PHE A 74 -2.24 -5.94 17.05
C PHE A 74 -1.49 -6.31 18.33
N GLU A 75 -1.35 -7.61 18.60
CA GLU A 75 -0.65 -8.08 19.80
C GLU A 75 0.83 -7.72 19.77
N CYS A 76 1.51 -8.05 18.65
CA CYS A 76 2.94 -7.75 18.47
C CYS A 76 3.23 -6.24 18.55
N ALA A 77 2.45 -5.42 17.85
CA ALA A 77 2.62 -3.98 17.85
C ALA A 77 2.32 -3.36 19.23
N SER A 78 1.25 -3.80 19.89
CA SER A 78 0.91 -3.33 21.24
C SER A 78 2.02 -3.61 22.25
N LEU A 79 2.65 -4.80 22.17
CA LEU A 79 3.76 -5.16 23.05
C LEU A 79 4.99 -4.28 22.77
N ALA A 80 5.32 -4.06 21.49
CA ALA A 80 6.43 -3.21 21.08
C ALA A 80 6.23 -1.74 21.52
N LEU A 81 5.04 -1.18 21.29
CA LEU A 81 4.69 0.20 21.67
C LEU A 81 4.75 0.40 23.20
N LYS A 82 4.21 -0.52 24.01
CA LYS A 82 4.30 -0.48 25.47
C LYS A 82 5.73 -0.53 26.00
N LYS A 83 6.68 -1.01 25.17
CA LYS A 83 8.12 -1.03 25.47
C LYS A 83 8.85 0.18 24.88
N GLY A 84 8.13 1.16 24.33
CA GLY A 84 8.70 2.37 23.74
C GLY A 84 9.53 2.10 22.47
N LYS A 85 9.18 1.06 21.69
CA LYS A 85 9.89 0.72 20.45
C LYS A 85 9.21 1.35 19.24
N HIS A 86 10.01 1.80 18.27
CA HIS A 86 9.48 2.16 16.96
C HIS A 86 8.98 0.91 16.24
N VAL A 87 7.89 1.04 15.46
CA VAL A 87 7.23 -0.11 14.84
C VAL A 87 7.07 0.12 13.34
N PHE A 88 7.61 -0.79 12.55
CA PHE A 88 7.19 -1.01 11.18
C PHE A 88 6.18 -2.17 11.20
N ILE A 89 5.03 -2.01 10.53
CA ILE A 89 3.98 -3.01 10.54
C ILE A 89 3.41 -3.22 9.13
N GLU A 90 3.41 -4.45 8.65
CA GLU A 90 2.88 -4.80 7.34
C GLU A 90 1.37 -4.55 7.20
N LYS A 91 0.95 -4.37 5.96
CA LYS A 91 -0.47 -4.21 5.61
C LYS A 91 -1.23 -5.55 5.67
N PRO A 92 -2.54 -5.52 5.97
CA PRO A 92 -3.26 -4.42 6.61
C PRO A 92 -2.75 -4.22 8.04
N ILE A 93 -2.80 -2.99 8.53
CA ILE A 93 -2.19 -2.62 9.81
C ILE A 93 -2.61 -3.53 10.97
N VAL A 94 -3.88 -3.89 11.04
CA VAL A 94 -4.48 -4.85 11.99
C VAL A 94 -5.70 -5.51 11.37
N ALA A 95 -6.31 -6.48 12.09
CA ALA A 95 -7.46 -7.22 11.57
C ALA A 95 -8.78 -6.42 11.67
N THR A 96 -8.96 -5.51 12.61
CA THR A 96 -10.21 -4.79 12.84
C THR A 96 -10.01 -3.29 13.03
N VAL A 97 -11.08 -2.50 12.79
CA VAL A 97 -11.07 -1.04 13.03
C VAL A 97 -10.96 -0.69 14.51
N ASP A 98 -11.47 -1.54 15.41
CA ASP A 98 -11.33 -1.36 16.86
C ASP A 98 -9.86 -1.51 17.29
N GLU A 99 -9.21 -2.56 16.85
CA GLU A 99 -7.76 -2.75 17.08
C GLU A 99 -6.95 -1.57 16.55
N ALA A 100 -7.29 -1.08 15.35
CA ALA A 100 -6.63 0.08 14.75
C ALA A 100 -6.75 1.34 15.62
N SER A 101 -7.94 1.61 16.17
CA SER A 101 -8.18 2.75 17.05
C SER A 101 -7.38 2.65 18.35
N ARG A 102 -7.31 1.45 18.92
CA ARG A 102 -6.52 1.16 20.15
C ARG A 102 -5.01 1.28 19.88
N LEU A 103 -4.57 0.89 18.68
CA LEU A 103 -3.15 0.96 18.31
C LEU A 103 -2.69 2.42 18.17
N ILE A 104 -3.53 3.31 17.60
CA ILE A 104 -3.27 4.76 17.57
C ILE A 104 -3.03 5.28 18.98
N ALA A 105 -3.94 5.00 19.92
CA ALA A 105 -3.82 5.48 21.30
C ALA A 105 -2.51 5.00 21.96
N LEU A 106 -2.11 3.75 21.72
CA LEU A 106 -0.84 3.21 22.23
C LEU A 106 0.38 3.88 21.59
N ALA A 107 0.33 4.20 20.30
CA ALA A 107 1.42 4.88 19.60
C ALA A 107 1.60 6.32 20.11
N ASP A 108 0.48 7.03 20.31
CA ASP A 108 0.47 8.39 20.86
C ASP A 108 1.04 8.41 22.30
N GLU A 109 0.61 7.46 23.16
CA GLU A 109 1.11 7.33 24.52
C GLU A 109 2.62 7.02 24.57
N ALA A 110 3.06 6.11 23.69
CA ALA A 110 4.47 5.72 23.61
C ALA A 110 5.38 6.80 23.01
N ASN A 111 4.81 7.77 22.29
CA ASN A 111 5.53 8.85 21.59
C ASN A 111 6.68 8.31 20.69
N VAL A 112 6.38 7.26 19.93
CA VAL A 112 7.31 6.61 18.98
C VAL A 112 6.78 6.68 17.57
N LYS A 113 7.64 6.45 16.58
CA LYS A 113 7.23 6.43 15.18
C LYS A 113 6.67 5.05 14.82
N VAL A 114 5.56 5.07 14.06
CA VAL A 114 4.94 3.87 13.49
C VAL A 114 4.77 4.08 12.00
N GLN A 115 5.31 3.18 11.17
CA GLN A 115 5.12 3.16 9.72
C GLN A 115 4.36 1.92 9.31
N VAL A 116 3.42 2.08 8.36
CA VAL A 116 2.65 0.96 7.81
C VAL A 116 3.20 0.57 6.44
N GLY A 117 3.33 -0.74 6.19
CA GLY A 117 3.94 -1.34 5.00
C GLY A 117 3.10 -1.20 3.72
N HIS A 118 2.71 0.01 3.34
CA HIS A 118 2.08 0.28 2.05
C HIS A 118 3.15 0.53 0.98
N VAL A 119 3.85 -0.53 0.61
CA VAL A 119 5.02 -0.53 -0.27
C VAL A 119 4.81 0.13 -1.63
N GLU A 120 3.58 0.21 -2.14
CA GLU A 120 3.29 0.85 -3.43
C GLU A 120 3.49 2.39 -3.39
N ARG A 121 3.52 3.02 -2.20
CA ARG A 121 3.96 4.44 -2.04
C ARG A 121 5.43 4.63 -2.45
N PHE A 122 6.22 3.57 -2.36
CA PHE A 122 7.65 3.52 -2.70
C PHE A 122 7.90 2.85 -4.06
N ASN A 123 6.85 2.57 -4.83
CA ASN A 123 6.98 2.06 -6.18
C ASN A 123 7.58 3.14 -7.07
N PRO A 124 8.67 2.86 -7.82
CA PRO A 124 9.35 3.88 -8.60
C PRO A 124 8.46 4.53 -9.69
N ALA A 125 7.46 3.81 -10.20
CA ALA A 125 6.48 4.40 -11.13
C ALA A 125 5.61 5.45 -10.43
N TYR A 126 5.15 5.17 -9.19
CA TYR A 126 4.35 6.11 -8.43
C TYR A 126 5.17 7.33 -7.98
N ILE A 127 6.40 7.10 -7.51
CA ILE A 127 7.32 8.19 -7.15
C ILE A 127 7.53 9.14 -8.34
N ALA A 128 7.74 8.59 -9.54
CA ALA A 128 7.91 9.39 -10.75
C ALA A 128 6.61 10.11 -11.19
N ALA A 129 5.44 9.53 -10.94
CA ALA A 129 4.14 10.13 -11.25
C ALA A 129 3.74 11.25 -10.28
N ARG A 130 4.09 11.12 -9.01
CA ARG A 130 3.61 11.96 -7.90
C ARG A 130 3.74 13.47 -8.13
N PRO A 131 4.88 13.99 -8.67
CA PRO A 131 5.02 15.42 -8.96
C PRO A 131 4.09 15.95 -10.05
N HIS A 132 3.50 15.09 -10.87
CA HIS A 132 2.61 15.45 -11.97
C HIS A 132 1.12 15.36 -11.60
N ILE A 133 0.81 14.78 -10.44
CA ILE A 133 -0.56 14.59 -9.95
C ILE A 133 -0.98 15.83 -9.16
N ASP A 134 -2.03 16.51 -9.66
CA ASP A 134 -2.63 17.68 -9.02
C ASP A 134 -4.16 17.61 -9.16
N ALA A 135 -4.87 17.55 -8.02
CA ALA A 135 -6.33 17.52 -7.95
C ALA A 135 -7.01 16.57 -8.95
N PRO A 136 -6.77 15.24 -8.86
CA PRO A 136 -7.39 14.28 -9.77
C PRO A 136 -8.90 14.36 -9.72
N LEU A 137 -9.54 14.38 -10.89
CA LEU A 137 -11.01 14.44 -11.02
C LEU A 137 -11.61 13.05 -11.19
N PHE A 138 -10.90 12.17 -11.91
CA PHE A 138 -11.35 10.79 -12.12
C PHE A 138 -10.15 9.85 -12.12
N VAL A 139 -10.29 8.72 -11.43
CA VAL A 139 -9.23 7.69 -11.37
C VAL A 139 -9.83 6.31 -11.64
N GLU A 140 -9.18 5.54 -12.48
CA GLU A 140 -9.43 4.12 -12.66
C GLU A 140 -8.22 3.31 -12.21
N ALA A 141 -8.43 2.36 -11.31
CA ALA A 141 -7.39 1.47 -10.81
C ALA A 141 -7.77 0.00 -11.04
N HIS A 142 -6.84 -0.75 -11.55
CA HIS A 142 -6.98 -2.19 -11.78
C HIS A 142 -5.83 -2.95 -11.13
N ARG A 143 -6.17 -3.87 -10.24
CA ARG A 143 -5.23 -4.83 -9.62
C ARG A 143 -5.72 -6.24 -9.87
N LEU A 144 -5.19 -6.83 -10.91
CA LEU A 144 -5.56 -8.17 -11.37
C LEU A 144 -4.39 -9.11 -11.12
N ALA A 145 -4.66 -10.25 -10.48
CA ALA A 145 -3.66 -11.28 -10.20
C ALA A 145 -4.10 -12.64 -10.74
N LEU A 146 -3.12 -13.44 -11.17
CA LEU A 146 -3.32 -14.86 -11.42
C LEU A 146 -3.77 -15.55 -10.14
N PHE A 147 -4.60 -16.59 -10.28
CA PHE A 147 -5.04 -17.35 -9.12
C PHE A 147 -3.86 -17.96 -8.37
N ASN A 148 -3.83 -17.71 -7.07
CA ASN A 148 -2.92 -18.36 -6.13
C ASN A 148 -3.75 -18.91 -4.97
N PRO A 149 -3.65 -20.22 -4.64
CA PRO A 149 -4.42 -20.80 -3.55
C PRO A 149 -4.05 -20.27 -2.16
N ARG A 150 -2.91 -19.57 -2.03
CA ARG A 150 -2.53 -18.91 -0.79
C ARG A 150 -3.32 -17.61 -0.62
N GLY A 151 -3.81 -17.34 0.60
CA GLY A 151 -4.52 -16.09 0.93
C GLY A 151 -5.97 -16.04 0.47
N THR A 152 -6.58 -17.20 0.13
CA THR A 152 -8.00 -17.28 -0.24
C THR A 152 -8.94 -17.14 0.97
N ASP A 153 -8.42 -17.19 2.17
CA ASP A 153 -9.10 -16.94 3.45
C ASP A 153 -9.36 -15.44 3.71
N VAL A 154 -8.61 -14.55 3.03
CA VAL A 154 -8.76 -13.10 3.17
C VAL A 154 -9.52 -12.52 1.97
N PRO A 155 -10.52 -11.63 2.16
CA PRO A 155 -11.21 -10.96 1.05
C PRO A 155 -10.22 -10.21 0.13
N VAL A 156 -10.48 -10.24 -1.19
CA VAL A 156 -9.62 -9.55 -2.19
C VAL A 156 -9.47 -8.05 -1.92
N VAL A 157 -10.42 -7.45 -1.21
CA VAL A 157 -10.38 -6.04 -0.78
C VAL A 157 -9.21 -5.80 0.18
N LEU A 158 -9.07 -6.63 1.22
CA LEU A 158 -8.02 -6.52 2.24
C LEU A 158 -6.67 -7.04 1.74
N ASP A 159 -6.67 -7.98 0.79
CA ASP A 159 -5.43 -8.55 0.26
C ASP A 159 -4.82 -7.69 -0.86
N LEU A 160 -5.62 -7.34 -1.88
CA LEU A 160 -5.16 -6.67 -3.09
C LEU A 160 -5.61 -5.21 -3.17
N MET A 161 -6.90 -4.92 -3.02
CA MET A 161 -7.45 -3.57 -3.26
C MET A 161 -6.90 -2.54 -2.27
N VAL A 162 -6.53 -2.95 -1.06
CA VAL A 162 -5.96 -2.09 -0.01
C VAL A 162 -4.76 -1.28 -0.49
N HIS A 163 -3.95 -1.83 -1.38
CA HIS A 163 -2.81 -1.12 -1.96
C HIS A 163 -3.24 0.06 -2.83
N ASP A 164 -4.30 -0.13 -3.62
CA ASP A 164 -4.83 0.92 -4.49
C ASP A 164 -5.62 1.95 -3.68
N ILE A 165 -6.35 1.51 -2.65
CA ILE A 165 -7.03 2.39 -1.70
C ILE A 165 -6.03 3.34 -1.03
N ASP A 166 -4.90 2.84 -0.54
CA ASP A 166 -3.87 3.66 0.07
C ASP A 166 -3.33 4.72 -0.90
N ILE A 167 -2.99 4.34 -2.13
CA ILE A 167 -2.53 5.28 -3.17
C ILE A 167 -3.61 6.34 -3.49
N ILE A 168 -4.89 5.96 -3.55
CA ILE A 168 -5.99 6.90 -3.79
C ILE A 168 -6.12 7.91 -2.64
N LEU A 169 -6.04 7.45 -1.40
CA LEU A 169 -6.10 8.32 -0.22
C LEU A 169 -4.87 9.24 -0.10
N ASP A 170 -3.73 8.84 -0.67
CA ASP A 170 -2.57 9.71 -0.80
C ASP A 170 -2.75 10.80 -1.84
N MET A 171 -3.38 10.49 -2.97
CA MET A 171 -3.59 11.45 -4.06
C MET A 171 -4.77 12.39 -3.79
N ILE A 172 -5.85 11.90 -3.18
CA ILE A 172 -7.10 12.67 -2.99
C ILE A 172 -7.30 12.97 -1.51
N LYS A 173 -6.97 14.19 -1.12
CA LYS A 173 -7.11 14.68 0.27
C LYS A 173 -8.48 15.34 0.48
N SER A 174 -9.53 14.55 0.36
CA SER A 174 -10.92 14.99 0.56
C SER A 174 -11.72 13.90 1.28
N PRO A 175 -12.72 14.25 2.11
CA PRO A 175 -13.61 13.26 2.70
C PRO A 175 -14.34 12.44 1.64
N ILE A 176 -14.61 11.17 1.97
CA ILE A 176 -15.42 10.29 1.14
C ILE A 176 -16.89 10.67 1.33
N LYS A 177 -17.57 10.95 0.22
CA LYS A 177 -19.00 11.28 0.17
C LYS A 177 -19.86 10.04 0.06
N ASN A 178 -19.47 9.10 -0.80
CA ASN A 178 -20.26 7.89 -1.08
C ASN A 178 -19.36 6.75 -1.54
N ILE A 179 -19.73 5.51 -1.20
CA ILE A 179 -19.13 4.28 -1.74
C ILE A 179 -20.26 3.39 -2.27
N SER A 180 -20.04 2.85 -3.47
CA SER A 180 -20.85 1.79 -4.04
C SER A 180 -19.92 0.65 -4.42
N ALA A 181 -20.24 -0.59 -4.04
CA ALA A 181 -19.36 -1.72 -4.30
C ALA A 181 -20.15 -3.00 -4.62
N SER A 182 -19.53 -3.84 -5.43
CA SER A 182 -20.00 -5.20 -5.73
C SER A 182 -18.84 -6.18 -5.68
N GLY A 183 -19.14 -7.43 -5.31
CA GLY A 183 -18.13 -8.47 -5.22
C GLY A 183 -18.73 -9.85 -5.48
N VAL A 184 -17.95 -10.71 -6.13
CA VAL A 184 -18.36 -12.07 -6.48
C VAL A 184 -17.35 -13.07 -5.94
N ALA A 185 -17.85 -14.05 -5.20
CA ALA A 185 -17.11 -15.22 -4.73
C ALA A 185 -17.25 -16.34 -5.77
N ILE A 186 -16.15 -16.85 -6.30
CA ILE A 186 -16.14 -17.88 -7.35
C ILE A 186 -15.40 -19.13 -6.88
N VAL A 187 -14.21 -18.95 -6.30
CA VAL A 187 -13.33 -20.05 -5.86
C VAL A 187 -13.09 -20.06 -4.36
N SER A 188 -13.41 -18.96 -3.66
CA SER A 188 -13.27 -18.85 -2.21
C SER A 188 -14.59 -18.43 -1.55
N PRO A 189 -14.73 -18.57 -0.21
CA PRO A 189 -15.94 -18.15 0.51
C PRO A 189 -16.14 -16.64 0.54
N THR A 190 -15.09 -15.86 0.28
CA THR A 190 -15.10 -14.40 0.21
C THR A 190 -15.01 -13.91 -1.24
N PRO A 191 -15.31 -12.63 -1.54
CA PRO A 191 -15.17 -12.12 -2.90
C PRO A 191 -13.77 -12.32 -3.49
N ASP A 192 -13.71 -12.92 -4.68
CA ASP A 192 -12.50 -13.14 -5.48
C ASP A 192 -12.27 -12.03 -6.49
N ILE A 193 -13.34 -11.34 -6.88
CA ILE A 193 -13.33 -10.12 -7.66
C ILE A 193 -14.24 -9.10 -7.00
N THR A 194 -13.78 -7.86 -6.95
CA THR A 194 -14.52 -6.72 -6.38
C THR A 194 -14.34 -5.50 -7.29
N ASN A 195 -15.43 -4.79 -7.51
CA ASN A 195 -15.44 -3.45 -8.06
C ASN A 195 -16.01 -2.49 -7.02
N ALA A 196 -15.35 -1.35 -6.82
CA ALA A 196 -15.80 -0.29 -5.94
C ALA A 196 -15.71 1.06 -6.64
N ARG A 197 -16.76 1.88 -6.48
CA ARG A 197 -16.81 3.27 -6.88
C ARG A 197 -16.83 4.13 -5.63
N ILE A 198 -15.86 5.05 -5.51
CA ILE A 198 -15.73 6.00 -4.40
C ILE A 198 -15.93 7.40 -4.95
N GLU A 199 -16.81 8.17 -4.33
CA GLU A 199 -17.03 9.59 -4.63
C GLU A 199 -16.58 10.44 -3.45
N PHE A 200 -15.82 11.49 -3.72
CA PHE A 200 -15.30 12.41 -2.72
C PHE A 200 -16.07 13.72 -2.70
N GLU A 201 -16.01 14.44 -1.57
CA GLU A 201 -16.72 15.72 -1.41
C GLU A 201 -16.23 16.82 -2.37
N ASN A 202 -14.95 16.77 -2.75
CA ASN A 202 -14.38 17.67 -3.76
C ASN A 202 -14.79 17.38 -5.21
N GLY A 203 -15.66 16.36 -5.42
CA GLY A 203 -16.13 15.95 -6.73
C GLY A 203 -15.27 14.90 -7.43
N SER A 204 -14.14 14.52 -6.89
CA SER A 204 -13.32 13.42 -7.43
C SER A 204 -14.07 12.09 -7.37
N VAL A 205 -13.88 11.28 -8.40
CA VAL A 205 -14.49 9.95 -8.51
C VAL A 205 -13.42 8.91 -8.82
N VAL A 206 -13.50 7.77 -8.14
CA VAL A 206 -12.55 6.67 -8.31
C VAL A 206 -13.29 5.35 -8.55
N ASN A 207 -12.86 4.60 -9.56
CA ASN A 207 -13.29 3.22 -9.79
C ASN A 207 -12.11 2.28 -9.54
N LEU A 208 -12.30 1.33 -8.63
CA LEU A 208 -11.32 0.32 -8.25
C LEU A 208 -11.81 -1.06 -8.70
N THR A 209 -10.96 -1.83 -9.32
CA THR A 209 -11.23 -3.25 -9.62
C THR A 209 -10.07 -4.10 -9.14
N ALA A 210 -10.33 -5.03 -8.22
CA ALA A 210 -9.36 -6.01 -7.76
C ALA A 210 -9.87 -7.43 -8.03
N SER A 211 -9.00 -8.29 -8.56
CA SER A 211 -9.33 -9.69 -8.84
C SER A 211 -8.12 -10.59 -8.59
N ARG A 212 -8.35 -11.72 -7.92
CA ARG A 212 -7.34 -12.79 -7.73
C ARG A 212 -7.51 -13.97 -8.69
N ILE A 213 -8.46 -13.89 -9.63
CA ILE A 213 -8.82 -14.97 -10.56
C ILE A 213 -8.69 -14.54 -12.03
N SER A 214 -7.75 -13.66 -12.33
CA SER A 214 -7.53 -13.15 -13.67
C SER A 214 -6.52 -14.00 -14.45
N LEU A 215 -6.57 -13.93 -15.78
CA LEU A 215 -5.64 -14.65 -16.66
C LEU A 215 -4.29 -13.93 -16.84
N LYS A 216 -4.20 -12.65 -16.43
CA LYS A 216 -2.98 -11.84 -16.51
C LYS A 216 -2.86 -10.97 -15.27
N ASN A 217 -1.62 -10.76 -14.83
CA ASN A 217 -1.33 -9.75 -13.83
C ASN A 217 -1.46 -8.35 -14.42
N MET A 218 -2.04 -7.43 -13.68
CA MET A 218 -2.11 -6.00 -13.99
C MET A 218 -2.13 -5.20 -12.70
N ARG A 219 -1.37 -4.13 -12.65
CA ARG A 219 -1.39 -3.16 -11.54
C ARG A 219 -1.26 -1.78 -12.15
N LYS A 220 -2.38 -1.17 -12.50
CA LYS A 220 -2.38 0.06 -13.32
C LYS A 220 -3.39 1.07 -12.81
N HIS A 221 -2.95 2.32 -12.69
CA HIS A 221 -3.82 3.48 -12.47
C HIS A 221 -3.86 4.35 -13.71
N ARG A 222 -5.04 4.88 -14.01
CA ARG A 222 -5.29 5.92 -15.00
C ARG A 222 -5.91 7.11 -14.27
N ILE A 223 -5.23 8.23 -14.28
CA ILE A 223 -5.55 9.42 -13.51
C ILE A 223 -5.87 10.54 -14.48
N PHE A 224 -7.05 11.10 -14.36
CA PHE A 224 -7.54 12.19 -15.18
C PHE A 224 -7.69 13.44 -14.31
N GLN A 225 -7.04 14.50 -14.70
CA GLN A 225 -7.11 15.81 -14.07
C GLN A 225 -7.31 16.89 -15.15
N LYS A 226 -7.47 18.14 -14.76
CA LYS A 226 -7.86 19.22 -15.68
C LYS A 226 -6.92 19.36 -16.89
N ASP A 227 -5.62 19.19 -16.68
CA ASP A 227 -4.56 19.50 -17.65
C ASP A 227 -3.77 18.27 -18.09
N ALA A 228 -4.01 17.11 -17.48
CA ALA A 228 -3.23 15.92 -17.76
C ALA A 228 -4.05 14.61 -17.64
N TYR A 229 -3.61 13.63 -18.42
CA TYR A 229 -3.92 12.22 -18.26
C TYR A 229 -2.63 11.50 -17.88
N ILE A 230 -2.62 10.82 -16.74
CA ILE A 230 -1.43 10.15 -16.21
C ILE A 230 -1.71 8.66 -16.10
N THR A 231 -0.81 7.85 -16.64
CA THR A 231 -0.82 6.40 -16.49
C THR A 231 0.31 5.96 -15.57
N VAL A 232 0.00 5.15 -14.57
CA VAL A 232 0.99 4.53 -13.67
C VAL A 232 0.84 3.03 -13.77
N ASP A 233 1.85 2.35 -14.27
CA ASP A 233 1.94 0.89 -14.27
C ASP A 233 2.91 0.43 -13.18
N PHE A 234 2.36 -0.02 -12.06
CA PHE A 234 3.12 -0.45 -10.89
C PHE A 234 3.85 -1.78 -11.11
N LEU A 235 3.34 -2.61 -12.04
CA LEU A 235 3.94 -3.91 -12.36
C LEU A 235 5.14 -3.74 -13.29
N GLU A 236 4.96 -2.99 -14.38
CA GLU A 236 6.00 -2.71 -15.37
C GLU A 236 6.93 -1.57 -14.96
N LYS A 237 6.61 -0.90 -13.84
CA LYS A 237 7.33 0.28 -13.33
C LYS A 237 7.47 1.35 -14.42
N LYS A 238 6.34 1.79 -14.97
CA LYS A 238 6.27 2.81 -16.02
C LYS A 238 5.29 3.91 -15.65
N THR A 239 5.63 5.13 -16.02
CA THR A 239 4.76 6.30 -15.89
C THR A 239 4.77 7.07 -17.21
N GLU A 240 3.59 7.48 -17.61
CA GLU A 240 3.39 8.30 -18.80
C GLU A 240 2.43 9.44 -18.45
N VAL A 241 2.82 10.65 -18.83
CA VAL A 241 2.05 11.87 -18.58
C VAL A 241 1.70 12.49 -19.93
N VAL A 242 0.42 12.56 -20.23
CA VAL A 242 -0.11 13.21 -21.42
C VAL A 242 -0.73 14.52 -21.01
N ARG A 243 -0.21 15.65 -21.51
CA ARG A 243 -0.75 16.99 -21.25
C ARG A 243 -1.41 17.56 -22.48
N ILE A 244 -2.47 18.33 -22.24
CA ILE A 244 -3.17 19.10 -23.27
C ILE A 244 -2.90 20.58 -22.96
N ASN A 245 -2.09 21.20 -23.79
CA ASN A 245 -1.69 22.61 -23.66
C ASN A 245 -2.29 23.46 -24.79
N GLU A 246 -2.22 24.78 -24.67
CA GLU A 246 -2.47 25.67 -25.81
C GLU A 246 -1.49 25.35 -26.94
N ALA A 247 -1.96 25.43 -28.19
CA ALA A 247 -1.11 25.11 -29.33
C ALA A 247 0.02 26.16 -29.46
N ASP A 248 1.26 25.70 -29.43
CA ASP A 248 2.41 26.50 -29.81
C ASP A 248 2.54 26.46 -31.35
N GLU A 249 2.27 27.60 -32.00
CA GLU A 249 2.39 27.71 -33.45
C GLU A 249 3.84 27.57 -33.95
N MET A 250 4.81 27.84 -33.07
CA MET A 250 6.24 27.77 -33.39
C MET A 250 6.82 26.35 -33.34
N ASN A 251 6.07 25.37 -32.81
CA ASN A 251 6.53 23.99 -32.76
C ASN A 251 5.87 23.13 -33.84
N PRO A 252 6.56 22.89 -35.00
CA PRO A 252 6.02 22.13 -36.10
C PRO A 252 5.90 20.62 -35.84
N PHE A 253 6.55 20.11 -34.77
CA PHE A 253 6.54 18.70 -34.38
C PHE A 253 5.50 18.35 -33.30
N ALA A 254 4.77 19.37 -32.83
CA ALA A 254 3.73 19.15 -31.84
C ALA A 254 2.53 18.42 -32.45
N MET A 255 2.03 17.41 -31.77
CA MET A 255 0.74 16.79 -32.14
C MET A 255 -0.38 17.78 -31.78
N LYS A 256 -0.98 18.40 -32.79
CA LYS A 256 -2.06 19.37 -32.63
C LYS A 256 -3.41 18.68 -32.83
N ILE A 257 -4.41 19.09 -32.03
CA ILE A 257 -5.81 18.70 -32.17
C ILE A 257 -6.66 19.95 -32.39
N ASP A 258 -7.55 19.88 -33.36
CA ASP A 258 -8.55 20.91 -33.60
C ASP A 258 -9.79 20.61 -32.73
N LEU A 259 -10.23 21.57 -31.95
CA LEU A 259 -11.46 21.45 -31.15
C LEU A 259 -12.67 21.93 -31.92
N ALA A 260 -13.86 21.53 -31.47
CA ALA A 260 -15.11 21.88 -32.14
C ALA A 260 -15.42 23.37 -32.19
N ASP A 261 -14.83 24.16 -31.28
CA ASP A 261 -14.93 25.62 -31.24
C ASP A 261 -13.91 26.35 -32.15
N GLY A 262 -13.13 25.59 -32.92
CA GLY A 262 -12.09 26.10 -33.82
C GLY A 262 -10.76 26.41 -33.14
N SER A 263 -10.65 26.25 -31.83
CA SER A 263 -9.37 26.40 -31.11
C SER A 263 -8.48 25.19 -31.36
N LYS A 264 -7.15 25.41 -31.24
CA LYS A 264 -6.16 24.35 -31.39
C LYS A 264 -5.48 24.07 -30.06
N LYS A 265 -5.38 22.81 -29.72
CA LYS A 265 -4.62 22.35 -28.56
C LYS A 265 -3.43 21.50 -29.02
N GLN A 266 -2.43 21.45 -28.18
CA GLN A 266 -1.24 20.64 -28.40
C GLN A 266 -1.20 19.52 -27.36
N ILE A 267 -0.95 18.30 -27.81
CA ILE A 267 -0.68 17.15 -26.95
C ILE A 267 0.83 17.01 -26.78
N SER A 268 1.28 16.99 -25.53
CA SER A 268 2.64 16.57 -25.18
C SER A 268 2.60 15.27 -24.40
N ILE A 269 3.52 14.36 -24.72
CA ILE A 269 3.69 13.09 -24.01
C ILE A 269 5.05 13.13 -23.33
N GLU A 270 5.04 12.96 -22.02
CA GLU A 270 6.22 12.94 -21.17
C GLU A 270 6.33 11.57 -20.50
N GLN A 271 7.52 10.99 -20.51
CA GLN A 271 7.84 9.77 -19.77
C GLN A 271 8.86 10.12 -18.70
N PRO A 272 8.43 10.35 -17.46
CA PRO A 272 9.34 10.69 -16.37
C PRO A 272 10.40 9.61 -16.18
N THR A 273 11.63 10.02 -15.90
CA THR A 273 12.73 9.10 -15.62
C THR A 273 12.46 8.30 -14.36
N ILE A 274 12.45 7.00 -14.48
CA ILE A 274 12.22 6.07 -13.37
C ILE A 274 13.55 5.53 -12.88
N GLN A 275 13.88 5.79 -11.61
CA GLN A 275 15.07 5.23 -10.98
C GLN A 275 14.81 3.77 -10.59
N PRO A 276 15.71 2.84 -10.92
CA PRO A 276 15.59 1.44 -10.52
C PRO A 276 15.88 1.28 -9.02
N ILE A 277 14.83 1.29 -8.21
CA ILE A 277 14.92 1.11 -6.75
C ILE A 277 14.18 -0.14 -6.30
N ASN A 278 14.56 -0.67 -5.14
CA ASN A 278 13.81 -1.69 -4.42
C ASN A 278 12.84 -1.01 -3.46
N SER A 279 11.55 -1.11 -3.71
CA SER A 279 10.51 -0.42 -2.94
C SER A 279 10.56 -0.76 -1.45
N ILE A 280 10.79 -2.03 -1.06
CA ILE A 280 10.87 -2.45 0.35
C ILE A 280 12.12 -1.86 1.03
N MET A 281 13.27 -1.86 0.35
CA MET A 281 14.47 -1.21 0.90
C MET A 281 14.25 0.29 1.09
N THR A 282 13.66 0.96 0.10
CA THR A 282 13.37 2.40 0.16
C THR A 282 12.39 2.72 1.29
N GLU A 283 11.39 1.87 1.49
CA GLU A 283 10.41 2.00 2.57
C GLU A 283 11.05 1.88 3.95
N LEU A 284 11.89 0.86 4.16
CA LEU A 284 12.61 0.63 5.42
C LEU A 284 13.63 1.75 5.70
N GLU A 285 14.35 2.22 4.67
CA GLU A 285 15.28 3.35 4.79
C GLU A 285 14.55 4.66 5.10
N SER A 286 13.38 4.88 4.48
CA SER A 286 12.51 6.01 4.77
C SER A 286 12.06 6.02 6.23
N PHE A 287 11.72 4.85 6.78
CA PHE A 287 11.34 4.73 8.19
C PHE A 287 12.51 5.07 9.13
N HIS A 288 13.72 4.55 8.83
CA HIS A 288 14.92 4.95 9.56
C HIS A 288 15.09 6.48 9.57
N ASN A 289 14.97 7.12 8.39
CA ASN A 289 15.15 8.57 8.26
C ASN A 289 14.09 9.35 9.05
N ALA A 290 12.85 8.88 9.10
CA ALA A 290 11.79 9.48 9.92
C ALA A 290 12.14 9.42 11.41
N ILE A 291 12.66 8.30 11.90
CA ILE A 291 13.12 8.15 13.30
C ILE A 291 14.31 9.05 13.58
N ALA A 292 15.35 8.98 12.74
CA ALA A 292 16.61 9.70 12.95
C ALA A 292 16.44 11.23 12.94
N ASN A 293 15.54 11.73 12.10
CA ASN A 293 15.26 13.15 11.96
C ASN A 293 14.05 13.62 12.79
N ASN A 294 13.42 12.72 13.54
CA ASN A 294 12.19 12.96 14.30
C ASN A 294 11.06 13.60 13.45
N THR A 295 10.91 13.14 12.21
CA THR A 295 9.83 13.55 11.29
C THR A 295 8.72 12.50 11.26
N GLU A 296 7.57 12.83 10.68
CA GLU A 296 6.54 11.84 10.43
C GLU A 296 6.97 10.85 9.33
N PRO A 297 6.66 9.55 9.48
CA PRO A 297 6.83 8.56 8.42
C PRO A 297 6.01 8.91 7.17
N ILE A 298 6.50 8.50 5.98
CA ILE A 298 5.78 8.72 4.71
C ILE A 298 4.41 8.02 4.70
N VAL A 299 4.33 6.85 5.32
CA VAL A 299 3.07 6.12 5.53
C VAL A 299 2.82 6.03 7.03
N THR A 300 2.01 6.92 7.53
CA THR A 300 1.71 7.00 8.96
C THR A 300 0.77 5.89 9.43
N ILE A 301 0.68 5.71 10.75
CA ILE A 301 -0.34 4.85 11.36
C ILE A 301 -1.76 5.27 10.95
N HIS A 302 -2.00 6.59 10.81
CA HIS A 302 -3.29 7.13 10.39
C HIS A 302 -3.63 6.78 8.95
N ASP A 303 -2.65 6.79 8.02
CA ASP A 303 -2.84 6.36 6.63
C ASP A 303 -3.28 4.89 6.58
N GLY A 304 -2.57 4.01 7.31
CA GLY A 304 -2.92 2.59 7.37
C GLY A 304 -4.32 2.34 7.96
N VAL A 305 -4.68 3.09 8.99
CA VAL A 305 -6.03 3.01 9.60
C VAL A 305 -7.11 3.52 8.65
N GLN A 306 -6.87 4.60 7.91
CA GLN A 306 -7.83 5.09 6.92
C GLN A 306 -8.00 4.10 5.76
N ALA A 307 -6.92 3.52 5.25
CA ALA A 307 -7.00 2.48 4.23
C ALA A 307 -7.81 1.27 4.71
N LEU A 308 -7.60 0.81 5.95
CA LEU A 308 -8.36 -0.27 6.57
C LEU A 308 -9.85 0.08 6.69
N LYS A 309 -10.19 1.30 7.17
CA LYS A 309 -11.59 1.75 7.29
C LYS A 309 -12.30 1.73 5.94
N VAL A 310 -11.67 2.23 4.88
CA VAL A 310 -12.24 2.22 3.52
C VAL A 310 -12.43 0.79 3.01
N CYS A 311 -11.49 -0.13 3.29
CA CYS A 311 -11.69 -1.54 2.97
C CYS A 311 -12.96 -2.10 3.62
N TYR A 312 -13.19 -1.82 4.90
CA TYR A 312 -14.40 -2.29 5.59
C TYR A 312 -15.67 -1.63 5.08
N MET A 313 -15.66 -0.32 4.76
CA MET A 313 -16.79 0.34 4.11
C MET A 313 -17.17 -0.33 2.78
N ILE A 314 -16.18 -0.73 1.98
CA ILE A 314 -16.40 -1.46 0.72
C ILE A 314 -16.98 -2.85 1.00
N LEU A 315 -16.47 -3.57 1.98
CA LEU A 315 -16.99 -4.90 2.35
C LEU A 315 -18.43 -4.82 2.85
N ASP A 316 -18.77 -3.81 3.66
CA ASP A 316 -20.14 -3.58 4.15
C ASP A 316 -21.12 -3.30 2.99
N GLU A 317 -20.70 -2.53 1.97
CA GLU A 317 -21.51 -2.29 0.78
C GLU A 317 -21.73 -3.56 -0.05
N ILE A 318 -20.70 -4.40 -0.19
CA ILE A 318 -20.81 -5.70 -0.87
C ILE A 318 -21.83 -6.59 -0.14
N ASP A 319 -21.76 -6.65 1.19
CA ASP A 319 -22.67 -7.47 2.00
C ASP A 319 -24.12 -6.98 1.96
N LYS A 320 -24.35 -5.66 1.96
CA LYS A 320 -25.69 -5.09 1.76
C LYS A 320 -26.26 -5.51 0.41
N ASN A 321 -25.50 -5.39 -0.66
CA ASN A 321 -25.93 -5.74 -2.00
C ASN A 321 -26.19 -7.24 -2.17
N ARG A 322 -25.41 -8.12 -1.54
CA ARG A 322 -25.66 -9.57 -1.52
C ARG A 322 -27.00 -9.93 -0.88
N ARG A 323 -27.38 -9.29 0.22
CA ARG A 323 -28.66 -9.54 0.91
C ARG A 323 -29.85 -9.13 0.06
N ILE A 324 -29.74 -8.06 -0.72
CA ILE A 324 -30.79 -7.62 -1.65
C ILE A 324 -31.02 -8.66 -2.74
N VAL A 325 -29.96 -9.23 -3.32
CA VAL A 325 -30.06 -10.25 -4.38
C VAL A 325 -30.61 -11.59 -3.86
N GLN A 326 -30.32 -11.95 -2.61
CA GLN A 326 -30.83 -13.20 -2.01
C GLN A 326 -32.30 -13.11 -1.56
N ASN A 327 -32.82 -11.91 -1.36
CA ASN A 327 -34.22 -11.68 -0.93
C ASN A 327 -35.17 -11.38 -2.09
N ASN A 328 -34.70 -11.34 -3.34
CA ASN A 328 -35.46 -11.26 -4.58
C ASN A 328 -35.40 -12.60 -5.33
#